data_acb781cc35ee28070869a51bf0bfde9e
#
_entry.id   acb781cc35ee28070869a51bf0bfde9e
#
_cell.length_a   1.000
_cell.length_b   1.000
_cell.length_c   1.000
_cell.angle_alpha   90.00
_cell.angle_beta   90.00
_cell.angle_gamma   90.00
#
_symmetry.space_group_name_H-M   'P 1'
#
loop_
_entity.id
_entity.type
_entity.pdbx_description
1 polymer ?
#
loop_
_entity_poly.entity_id
_entity_poly.type
_entity_poly.pdbx_seq_one_letter_code
_entity_poly.pdbx_strand_id
1 'polypeptide(L)'
;CIRDRQYNMMPRLQVSCTNENLVINSNSVPHYSFIPMTPNDLVERDEEWRVPLEPTLDPSREATNIGANGPVVLGYMGFTNTGLNIFGPTEGGQPANQAYGDPVYNNILDDCGGHTAFAYHNHALNIRCFNPNGLSSNPVTDPQPEIIYFSLIMGYAPDGFPIFGPHEYANNDGVNVIVPESSYELIDGENPQIN
;
A
#
# COMPACT_ATOMS: atom_id res chain seq x y z
N CYS A 1 20.69 -7.45 -1.47
CA CYS A 1 20.20 -6.24 -0.73
C CYS A 1 20.38 -5.04 -1.64
N ILE A 2 19.27 -4.43 -2.03
CA ILE A 2 19.30 -3.16 -2.76
C ILE A 2 19.55 -2.09 -1.70
N ARG A 3 20.62 -1.34 -1.90
CA ARG A 3 20.93 -0.17 -1.09
C ARG A 3 20.42 1.03 -1.87
N ASP A 4 19.56 1.84 -1.28
CA ASP A 4 19.24 3.12 -1.91
C ASP A 4 20.53 3.93 -2.05
N ARG A 5 20.96 4.15 -3.30
CA ARG A 5 22.26 4.77 -3.58
C ARG A 5 22.27 6.25 -3.22
N GLN A 6 21.11 6.89 -3.26
CA GLN A 6 20.98 8.31 -2.99
C GLN A 6 21.08 8.62 -1.50
N TYR A 7 20.40 7.80 -0.68
CA TYR A 7 20.30 8.03 0.77
C TYR A 7 21.21 7.14 1.60
N ASN A 8 21.89 6.16 0.97
CA ASN A 8 22.77 5.20 1.65
C ASN A 8 22.08 4.38 2.75
N MET A 9 20.77 4.22 2.64
CA MET A 9 19.93 3.49 3.58
C MET A 9 19.69 2.06 3.10
N MET A 10 19.48 1.15 4.04
CA MET A 10 19.14 -0.24 3.75
C MET A 10 17.82 -0.60 4.39
N PRO A 11 16.90 -1.23 3.64
CA PRO A 11 15.66 -1.72 4.21
C PRO A 11 15.94 -2.76 5.31
N ARG A 12 15.23 -2.64 6.41
CA ARG A 12 15.28 -3.60 7.53
C ARG A 12 13.88 -4.05 7.84
N LEU A 13 13.70 -5.34 7.95
CA LEU A 13 12.46 -5.99 8.33
C LEU A 13 12.77 -7.15 9.28
N GLN A 14 12.13 -7.16 10.43
CA GLN A 14 12.16 -8.27 11.37
C GLN A 14 10.74 -8.71 11.65
N VAL A 15 10.52 -10.01 11.63
CA VAL A 15 9.20 -10.61 11.86
C VAL A 15 9.35 -11.64 12.97
N SER A 16 8.46 -11.56 13.95
CA SER A 16 8.35 -12.53 15.03
C SER A 16 6.87 -12.79 15.36
N CYS A 17 6.60 -13.89 16.06
CA CYS A 17 5.26 -14.23 16.51
C CYS A 17 5.24 -14.29 18.03
N THR A 18 4.16 -13.79 18.60
CA THR A 18 3.71 -14.12 19.96
C THR A 18 2.62 -15.17 19.87
N ASN A 19 1.99 -15.54 20.99
CA ASN A 19 0.85 -16.46 20.98
C ASN A 19 -0.40 -15.87 20.29
N GLU A 20 -0.49 -14.55 20.19
CA GLU A 20 -1.69 -13.86 19.73
C GLU A 20 -1.44 -12.99 18.50
N ASN A 21 -0.18 -12.54 18.30
CA ASN A 21 0.12 -11.55 17.29
C ASN A 21 1.35 -11.93 16.46
N LEU A 22 1.28 -11.59 15.18
CA LEU A 22 2.43 -11.36 14.33
C LEU A 22 2.99 -9.97 14.66
N VAL A 23 4.27 -9.88 14.95
CA VAL A 23 4.96 -8.62 15.26
C VAL A 23 5.96 -8.33 14.16
N ILE A 24 5.82 -7.17 13.53
CA ILE A 24 6.66 -6.72 12.43
C ILE A 24 7.35 -5.43 12.82
N ASN A 25 8.68 -5.42 12.71
CA ASN A 25 9.50 -4.23 12.92
C ASN A 25 10.19 -3.85 11.63
N SER A 26 10.11 -2.58 11.24
CA SER A 26 10.68 -2.06 10.00
C SER A 26 11.27 -0.67 10.18
N ASN A 27 12.21 -0.32 9.31
CA ASN A 27 12.72 1.06 9.25
C ASN A 27 12.06 1.92 8.15
N SER A 28 10.95 1.47 7.56
CA SER A 28 10.21 2.19 6.50
C SER A 28 11.06 2.62 5.30
N VAL A 29 12.18 1.94 5.06
CA VAL A 29 12.98 2.14 3.86
C VAL A 29 12.51 1.17 2.78
N PRO A 30 12.14 1.64 1.57
CA PRO A 30 11.70 0.76 0.51
C PRO A 30 12.81 -0.19 0.05
N HIS A 31 12.44 -1.42 -0.30
CA HIS A 31 13.37 -2.44 -0.81
C HIS A 31 13.63 -2.31 -2.32
N TYR A 32 12.98 -1.36 -2.96
CA TYR A 32 13.15 -0.96 -4.37
C TYR A 32 13.72 0.46 -4.46
N SER A 33 14.10 0.86 -5.67
CA SER A 33 14.63 2.21 -5.90
C SER A 33 13.55 3.25 -5.68
N PHE A 34 13.80 4.16 -4.77
CA PHE A 34 12.93 5.27 -4.45
C PHE A 34 13.16 6.44 -5.44
N ILE A 35 12.08 7.04 -5.89
CA ILE A 35 12.09 8.25 -6.71
C ILE A 35 11.43 9.37 -5.89
N PRO A 36 12.14 10.47 -5.58
CA PRO A 36 11.55 11.58 -4.83
C PRO A 36 10.49 12.30 -5.68
N MET A 37 9.24 12.19 -5.28
CA MET A 37 8.09 12.85 -5.90
C MET A 37 7.61 14.06 -5.10
N THR A 38 8.04 14.16 -3.85
CA THR A 38 7.73 15.24 -2.91
C THR A 38 9.04 15.84 -2.39
N PRO A 39 9.03 17.06 -1.83
CA PRO A 39 10.25 17.74 -1.37
C PRO A 39 10.83 17.14 -0.07
N ASN A 40 10.20 16.12 0.50
CA ASN A 40 10.65 15.52 1.74
C ASN A 40 11.70 14.44 1.47
N ASP A 41 12.76 14.43 2.27
CA ASP A 41 13.79 13.39 2.22
C ASP A 41 13.27 12.04 2.75
N LEU A 42 13.89 10.97 2.27
CA LEU A 42 13.70 9.64 2.85
C LEU A 42 14.35 9.60 4.24
N VAL A 43 13.59 9.17 5.24
CA VAL A 43 14.04 9.10 6.63
C VAL A 43 13.73 7.71 7.18
N GLU A 44 14.73 7.10 7.83
CA GLU A 44 14.50 5.85 8.58
C GLU A 44 13.57 6.10 9.76
N ARG A 45 12.68 5.13 9.98
CA ARG A 45 11.77 5.08 11.13
C ARG A 45 12.03 3.83 11.95
N ASP A 46 11.37 3.75 13.07
CA ASP A 46 11.33 2.56 13.92
C ASP A 46 9.85 2.21 14.12
N GLU A 47 9.32 1.49 13.13
CA GLU A 47 7.90 1.14 13.08
C GLU A 47 7.69 -0.27 13.62
N GLU A 48 6.69 -0.44 14.46
CA GLU A 48 6.24 -1.74 14.93
C GLU A 48 4.75 -1.90 14.68
N TRP A 49 4.37 -2.99 14.00
CA TRP A 49 2.98 -3.40 13.86
C TRP A 49 2.74 -4.70 14.59
N ARG A 50 1.58 -4.77 15.23
CA ARG A 50 1.09 -5.98 15.87
C ARG A 50 -0.25 -6.32 15.25
N VAL A 51 -0.31 -7.44 14.54
CA VAL A 51 -1.51 -7.93 13.89
C VAL A 51 -1.97 -9.23 14.54
N PRO A 52 -3.27 -9.35 14.84
CA PRO A 52 -3.79 -10.59 15.40
C PRO A 52 -3.57 -11.77 14.43
N LEU A 53 -3.18 -12.92 14.98
CA LEU A 53 -3.03 -14.15 14.22
C LEU A 53 -4.39 -14.74 13.81
N GLU A 54 -5.44 -14.40 14.55
CA GLU A 54 -6.81 -14.80 14.30
C GLU A 54 -7.69 -13.57 14.11
N PRO A 55 -7.74 -13.00 12.88
CA PRO A 55 -8.56 -11.84 12.58
C PRO A 55 -10.04 -12.17 12.69
N THR A 56 -10.83 -11.25 13.24
CA THR A 56 -12.27 -11.39 13.38
C THR A 56 -13.01 -10.30 12.64
N LEU A 57 -14.08 -10.67 11.94
CA LEU A 57 -14.94 -9.70 11.27
C LEU A 57 -15.77 -8.93 12.30
N ASP A 58 -15.80 -7.61 12.14
CA ASP A 58 -16.75 -6.79 12.86
C ASP A 58 -18.17 -7.07 12.32
N PRO A 59 -19.09 -7.54 13.16
CA PRO A 59 -20.45 -7.81 12.72
C PRO A 59 -21.24 -6.54 12.34
N SER A 60 -20.86 -5.37 12.84
CA SER A 60 -21.53 -4.11 12.51
C SER A 60 -21.26 -3.66 11.08
N ARG A 61 -20.05 -3.93 10.56
CA ARG A 61 -19.63 -3.61 9.18
C ARG A 61 -20.07 -2.22 8.69
N GLU A 62 -19.94 -1.24 9.54
CA GLU A 62 -20.24 0.14 9.11
C GLU A 62 -19.20 0.57 8.08
N ALA A 63 -19.67 0.92 6.89
CA ALA A 63 -18.83 1.43 5.83
C ALA A 63 -18.19 2.76 6.27
N THR A 64 -16.89 2.88 6.07
CA THR A 64 -16.22 4.17 6.26
C THR A 64 -16.72 5.14 5.20
N ASN A 65 -17.41 6.17 5.61
CA ASN A 65 -17.91 7.20 4.71
C ASN A 65 -16.73 8.15 4.37
N ILE A 66 -16.16 7.96 3.19
CA ILE A 66 -15.11 8.81 2.62
C ILE A 66 -15.76 9.73 1.61
N GLY A 67 -16.64 10.61 2.05
CA GLY A 67 -17.37 11.52 1.14
C GLY A 67 -16.96 12.98 1.34
N ALA A 68 -17.51 13.87 0.49
CA ALA A 68 -17.28 15.32 0.56
C ALA A 68 -17.53 15.91 1.96
N ASN A 69 -18.38 15.26 2.73
CA ASN A 69 -18.72 15.62 4.11
C ASN A 69 -18.27 14.55 5.13
N GLY A 70 -17.54 13.53 4.67
CA GLY A 70 -17.02 12.48 5.53
C GLY A 70 -15.67 12.83 6.17
N PRO A 71 -15.20 12.06 7.15
CA PRO A 71 -13.89 12.26 7.72
C PRO A 71 -12.80 12.02 6.67
N VAL A 72 -11.82 12.89 6.62
CA VAL A 72 -10.59 12.64 5.86
C VAL A 72 -9.86 11.49 6.55
N VAL A 73 -9.70 10.37 5.84
CA VAL A 73 -8.97 9.22 6.36
C VAL A 73 -7.48 9.44 6.11
N LEU A 74 -6.82 9.97 7.12
CA LEU A 74 -5.36 10.14 7.14
C LEU A 74 -4.72 9.03 7.97
N GLY A 75 -3.49 8.69 7.59
CA GLY A 75 -2.69 7.70 8.31
C GLY A 75 -2.74 6.31 7.66
N TYR A 76 -2.13 5.36 8.33
CA TYR A 76 -1.96 4.02 7.80
C TYR A 76 -3.26 3.19 7.90
N MET A 77 -3.54 2.47 6.84
CA MET A 77 -4.61 1.48 6.73
C MET A 77 -4.08 0.04 6.71
N GLY A 78 -2.78 -0.10 6.72
CA GLY A 78 -2.09 -1.37 6.71
C GLY A 78 -0.59 -1.19 6.50
N PHE A 79 0.07 -2.29 6.25
CA PHE A 79 1.49 -2.31 5.91
C PHE A 79 1.75 -3.40 4.87
N THR A 80 2.75 -3.17 4.05
CA THR A 80 3.16 -4.13 3.01
C THR A 80 3.91 -5.32 3.62
N ASN A 81 3.98 -6.42 2.89
CA ASN A 81 4.80 -7.58 3.24
C ASN A 81 6.31 -7.27 3.34
N THR A 82 6.71 -6.06 2.98
CA THR A 82 8.09 -5.54 3.05
C THR A 82 8.27 -4.50 4.16
N GLY A 83 7.22 -4.24 4.93
CA GLY A 83 7.26 -3.38 6.11
C GLY A 83 7.14 -1.88 5.82
N LEU A 84 6.45 -1.51 4.75
CA LEU A 84 6.11 -0.11 4.45
C LEU A 84 4.66 0.14 4.85
N ASN A 85 4.37 1.32 5.36
CA ASN A 85 2.99 1.74 5.63
C ASN A 85 2.18 1.83 4.33
N ILE A 86 0.93 1.38 4.38
CA ILE A 86 -0.08 1.64 3.36
C ILE A 86 -1.01 2.70 3.94
N PHE A 87 -1.11 3.84 3.28
CA PHE A 87 -1.99 4.93 3.66
C PHE A 87 -3.30 4.86 2.88
N GLY A 88 -4.30 5.57 3.38
CA GLY A 88 -5.59 5.69 2.72
C GLY A 88 -5.56 6.54 1.44
N PRO A 89 -6.71 6.72 0.80
CA PRO A 89 -6.82 7.38 -0.50
C PRO A 89 -6.63 8.91 -0.45
N THR A 90 -6.41 9.48 0.73
CA THR A 90 -6.28 10.92 0.92
C THR A 90 -4.92 11.30 1.46
N GLU A 91 -4.41 12.45 1.02
CA GLU A 91 -3.14 13.03 1.47
C GLU A 91 -3.39 14.29 2.30
N GLY A 92 -2.59 14.46 3.36
CA GLY A 92 -2.65 15.66 4.19
C GLY A 92 -2.05 16.89 3.52
N GLY A 93 -2.42 18.07 4.00
CA GLY A 93 -1.83 19.33 3.55
C GLY A 93 -2.33 19.85 2.20
N GLN A 94 -3.33 19.20 1.61
CA GLN A 94 -3.98 19.69 0.41
C GLN A 94 -4.91 20.87 0.73
N PRO A 95 -5.13 21.80 -0.22
CA PRO A 95 -6.07 22.90 -0.01
C PRO A 95 -7.45 22.41 0.42
N ALA A 96 -8.07 23.11 1.34
CA ALA A 96 -9.38 22.73 1.90
C ALA A 96 -10.52 22.61 0.87
N ASN A 97 -10.33 23.19 -0.32
CA ASN A 97 -11.24 23.09 -1.45
C ASN A 97 -10.98 21.85 -2.34
N GLN A 98 -9.89 21.14 -2.11
CA GLN A 98 -9.63 19.83 -2.71
C GLN A 98 -9.96 18.79 -1.65
N ALA A 99 -11.23 18.41 -1.61
CA ALA A 99 -11.78 17.62 -0.51
C ALA A 99 -11.06 16.29 -0.25
N TYR A 100 -10.20 15.83 -1.17
CA TYR A 100 -9.66 14.49 -1.05
C TYR A 100 -8.16 14.38 -1.22
N GLY A 101 -7.44 15.42 -1.62
CA GLY A 101 -5.99 15.34 -1.77
C GLY A 101 -5.50 14.00 -2.34
N ASP A 102 -6.21 13.47 -3.35
CA ASP A 102 -5.90 12.16 -3.92
C ASP A 102 -4.47 12.17 -4.50
N PRO A 103 -3.55 11.41 -3.92
CA PRO A 103 -2.16 11.43 -4.32
C PRO A 103 -1.93 10.83 -5.71
N VAL A 104 -2.82 9.95 -6.19
CA VAL A 104 -2.80 9.40 -7.55
C VAL A 104 -3.17 10.50 -8.54
N TYR A 105 -4.28 11.19 -8.29
CA TYR A 105 -4.74 12.29 -9.13
C TYR A 105 -3.73 13.44 -9.18
N ASN A 106 -3.12 13.77 -8.06
CA ASN A 106 -2.14 14.84 -7.94
C ASN A 106 -0.76 14.46 -8.48
N ASN A 107 -0.59 13.22 -8.95
CA ASN A 107 0.65 12.69 -9.53
C ASN A 107 1.88 12.91 -8.62
N ILE A 108 1.72 12.64 -7.33
CA ILE A 108 2.77 12.75 -6.33
C ILE A 108 3.33 11.41 -5.85
N LEU A 109 2.89 10.32 -6.48
CA LEU A 109 3.39 8.98 -6.21
C LEU A 109 4.48 8.58 -7.21
N ASP A 110 5.46 7.84 -6.76
CA ASP A 110 6.43 7.18 -7.62
C ASP A 110 5.82 5.97 -8.36
N ASP A 111 6.60 5.34 -9.21
CA ASP A 111 6.17 4.18 -10.00
C ASP A 111 5.74 2.98 -9.14
N CYS A 112 6.12 2.94 -7.88
CA CYS A 112 5.73 1.91 -6.92
C CYS A 112 4.49 2.26 -6.10
N GLY A 113 3.92 3.45 -6.34
CA GLY A 113 2.71 3.93 -5.70
C GLY A 113 2.93 4.54 -4.32
N GLY A 114 4.13 5.04 -4.05
CA GLY A 114 4.48 5.65 -2.79
C GLY A 114 5.19 6.99 -2.92
N HIS A 115 5.36 7.64 -1.80
CA HIS A 115 6.12 8.89 -1.67
C HIS A 115 6.58 9.11 -0.22
N THR A 116 7.33 10.19 0.00
CA THR A 116 7.75 10.62 1.35
C THR A 116 6.92 11.80 1.83
N ALA A 117 6.42 11.72 3.07
CA ALA A 117 5.96 12.86 3.85
C ALA A 117 6.82 12.99 5.10
N PHE A 118 6.64 12.13 6.09
CA PHE A 118 7.51 11.98 7.27
C PHE A 118 8.32 10.68 7.20
N ALA A 119 7.79 9.69 6.52
CA ALA A 119 8.41 8.43 6.17
C ALA A 119 7.90 8.04 4.78
N TYR A 120 8.60 7.12 4.12
CA TYR A 120 8.08 6.56 2.88
C TYR A 120 6.85 5.69 3.18
N HIS A 121 5.80 5.86 2.40
CA HIS A 121 4.57 5.08 2.49
C HIS A 121 3.91 4.94 1.11
N ASN A 122 3.05 3.95 0.95
CA ASN A 122 2.33 3.68 -0.27
C ASN A 122 0.87 4.10 -0.15
N HIS A 123 0.30 4.69 -1.19
CA HIS A 123 -1.14 4.89 -1.39
C HIS A 123 -1.71 3.93 -2.43
N ALA A 124 -0.86 3.44 -3.30
CA ALA A 124 -1.16 2.39 -4.27
C ALA A 124 -0.06 1.33 -4.23
N LEU A 125 -0.37 0.11 -4.63
CA LEU A 125 0.59 -0.98 -4.62
C LEU A 125 0.80 -1.49 -6.05
N ASN A 126 1.94 -1.12 -6.65
CA ASN A 126 2.34 -1.71 -7.91
C ASN A 126 2.93 -3.10 -7.66
N ILE A 127 2.25 -4.14 -8.11
CA ILE A 127 2.64 -5.54 -7.89
C ILE A 127 4.09 -5.84 -8.32
N ARG A 128 4.60 -5.15 -9.33
CA ARG A 128 5.98 -5.31 -9.80
C ARG A 128 7.02 -4.92 -8.75
N CYS A 129 6.71 -3.95 -7.91
CA CYS A 129 7.59 -3.50 -6.84
C CYS A 129 7.60 -4.47 -5.65
N PHE A 130 6.55 -5.26 -5.48
CA PHE A 130 6.35 -6.16 -4.35
C PHE A 130 6.58 -7.64 -4.70
N ASN A 131 7.11 -7.91 -5.87
CA ASN A 131 7.41 -9.27 -6.31
C ASN A 131 8.58 -9.87 -5.51
N PRO A 132 8.36 -10.94 -4.73
CA PRO A 132 9.42 -11.56 -3.95
C PRO A 132 10.50 -12.26 -4.81
N ASN A 133 10.19 -12.58 -6.06
CA ASN A 133 11.10 -13.23 -6.99
C ASN A 133 11.76 -12.25 -7.97
N GLY A 134 11.34 -11.01 -7.97
CA GLY A 134 11.81 -9.97 -8.88
C GLY A 134 12.72 -8.98 -8.17
N LEU A 135 13.93 -9.38 -7.85
CA LEU A 135 14.98 -8.49 -7.37
C LEU A 135 15.61 -7.72 -8.54
N SER A 136 14.79 -7.15 -9.41
CA SER A 136 15.28 -6.19 -10.38
C SER A 136 15.73 -4.91 -9.67
N SER A 137 16.77 -4.29 -10.16
CA SER A 137 17.24 -3.00 -9.66
C SER A 137 16.21 -1.90 -9.90
N ASN A 138 15.35 -2.10 -10.89
CA ASN A 138 14.19 -1.27 -11.18
C ASN A 138 13.01 -2.15 -11.62
N PRO A 139 12.11 -2.53 -10.69
CA PRO A 139 11.02 -3.44 -10.98
C PRO A 139 9.99 -2.88 -11.97
N VAL A 140 9.99 -1.58 -12.23
CA VAL A 140 9.06 -0.93 -13.16
C VAL A 140 9.59 -0.96 -14.60
N THR A 141 10.87 -0.67 -14.80
CA THR A 141 11.46 -0.52 -16.14
C THR A 141 12.14 -1.79 -16.66
N ASP A 142 12.60 -2.65 -15.76
CA ASP A 142 13.27 -3.89 -16.17
C ASP A 142 12.23 -4.89 -16.69
N PRO A 143 12.54 -5.60 -17.79
CA PRO A 143 11.66 -6.64 -18.30
C PRO A 143 11.39 -7.69 -17.21
N GLN A 144 10.16 -7.78 -16.76
CA GLN A 144 9.74 -8.83 -15.86
C GLN A 144 9.11 -9.96 -16.68
N PRO A 145 9.36 -11.23 -16.38
CA PRO A 145 8.57 -12.29 -16.97
C PRO A 145 7.09 -12.00 -16.64
N GLU A 146 6.20 -12.29 -17.59
CA GLU A 146 4.76 -12.26 -17.36
C GLU A 146 4.38 -13.33 -16.33
N ILE A 147 4.77 -13.12 -15.10
CA ILE A 147 4.33 -13.98 -14.01
C ILE A 147 3.00 -13.41 -13.56
N ILE A 148 1.98 -14.12 -13.89
CA ILE A 148 0.64 -13.88 -13.39
C ILE A 148 0.68 -14.24 -11.90
N TYR A 149 0.80 -13.22 -11.07
CA TYR A 149 0.87 -13.41 -9.62
C TYR A 149 -0.53 -13.60 -9.09
N PHE A 150 -0.88 -14.85 -8.91
CA PHE A 150 -2.07 -15.23 -8.19
C PHE A 150 -1.97 -14.88 -6.73
N SER A 151 -2.99 -14.17 -6.24
CA SER A 151 -3.28 -14.05 -4.80
C SER A 151 -2.06 -13.86 -3.91
N LEU A 152 -1.04 -13.14 -4.43
CA LEU A 152 0.12 -12.83 -3.63
C LEU A 152 -0.31 -11.89 -2.50
N ILE A 153 0.01 -12.26 -1.27
CA ILE A 153 -0.20 -11.36 -0.14
C ILE A 153 0.78 -10.19 -0.28
N MET A 154 0.25 -9.01 -0.51
CA MET A 154 1.02 -7.78 -0.64
C MET A 154 1.21 -7.06 0.69
N GLY A 155 0.35 -7.33 1.66
CA GLY A 155 0.39 -6.72 2.97
C GLY A 155 -0.70 -7.23 3.90
N TYR A 156 -0.87 -6.51 5.00
CA TYR A 156 -1.89 -6.81 6.00
C TYR A 156 -2.55 -5.53 6.48
N ALA A 157 -3.85 -5.60 6.71
CA ALA A 157 -4.58 -4.59 7.44
C ALA A 157 -4.27 -4.67 8.95
N PRO A 158 -4.50 -3.61 9.73
CA PRO A 158 -4.17 -3.60 11.16
C PRO A 158 -4.96 -4.63 11.98
N ASP A 159 -6.13 -5.04 11.50
CA ASP A 159 -6.99 -6.06 12.09
C ASP A 159 -6.58 -7.50 11.74
N GLY A 160 -5.51 -7.67 10.96
CA GLY A 160 -4.92 -8.97 10.62
C GLY A 160 -5.37 -9.57 9.30
N PHE A 161 -6.32 -8.95 8.60
CA PHE A 161 -6.72 -9.45 7.29
C PHE A 161 -5.64 -9.21 6.23
N PRO A 162 -5.35 -10.21 5.38
CA PRO A 162 -4.37 -10.06 4.31
C PRO A 162 -4.90 -9.17 3.19
N ILE A 163 -4.00 -8.35 2.64
CA ILE A 163 -4.21 -7.57 1.42
C ILE A 163 -3.58 -8.34 0.27
N PHE A 164 -4.39 -8.78 -0.67
CA PHE A 164 -3.94 -9.53 -1.85
C PHE A 164 -3.65 -8.62 -3.03
N GLY A 165 -2.89 -9.15 -3.98
CA GLY A 165 -2.68 -8.52 -5.29
C GLY A 165 -3.95 -8.50 -6.15
N PRO A 166 -3.92 -7.80 -7.30
CA PRO A 166 -5.09 -7.49 -8.10
C PRO A 166 -5.58 -8.65 -9.00
N HIS A 167 -5.06 -9.84 -8.84
CA HIS A 167 -5.41 -10.97 -9.70
C HIS A 167 -5.96 -12.13 -8.88
N GLU A 168 -7.01 -12.75 -9.39
CA GLU A 168 -7.58 -13.97 -8.80
C GLU A 168 -8.04 -14.98 -9.87
N TYR A 169 -8.40 -16.19 -9.47
CA TYR A 169 -9.00 -17.16 -10.37
C TYR A 169 -10.52 -16.95 -10.48
N ALA A 170 -11.00 -16.84 -11.71
CA ALA A 170 -12.42 -16.80 -11.96
C ALA A 170 -13.08 -18.05 -11.34
N ASN A 171 -14.08 -17.83 -10.50
CA ASN A 171 -14.84 -18.92 -9.86
C ASN A 171 -13.99 -19.96 -9.11
N ASN A 172 -12.80 -19.58 -8.65
CA ASN A 172 -11.85 -20.50 -8.00
C ASN A 172 -11.47 -21.72 -8.89
N ASP A 173 -11.50 -21.58 -10.20
CA ASP A 173 -11.26 -22.69 -11.14
C ASP A 173 -9.77 -23.08 -11.26
N GLY A 174 -8.87 -22.27 -10.74
CA GLY A 174 -7.42 -22.50 -10.79
C GLY A 174 -6.79 -22.38 -12.18
N VAL A 175 -7.51 -21.86 -13.15
CA VAL A 175 -7.09 -21.78 -14.57
C VAL A 175 -7.23 -20.39 -15.15
N ASN A 176 -8.39 -19.78 -15.03
CA ASN A 176 -8.69 -18.50 -15.65
C ASN A 176 -8.40 -17.35 -14.69
N VAL A 177 -7.44 -16.52 -15.05
CA VAL A 177 -7.05 -15.34 -14.29
C VAL A 177 -7.89 -14.14 -14.66
N ILE A 178 -8.41 -13.47 -13.68
CA ILE A 178 -9.15 -12.22 -13.84
C ILE A 178 -8.59 -11.14 -12.90
N VAL A 179 -8.84 -9.90 -13.25
CA VAL A 179 -8.79 -8.77 -12.33
C VAL A 179 -10.22 -8.57 -11.83
N PRO A 180 -10.52 -8.81 -10.54
CA PRO A 180 -11.86 -8.61 -10.03
C PRO A 180 -12.27 -7.14 -10.17
N GLU A 181 -13.51 -6.92 -10.53
CA GLU A 181 -14.09 -5.60 -10.53
C GLU A 181 -14.41 -5.18 -9.09
N SER A 182 -14.29 -3.88 -8.81
CA SER A 182 -14.67 -3.34 -7.52
C SER A 182 -16.14 -3.61 -7.24
N SER A 183 -16.44 -4.09 -6.03
CA SER A 183 -17.82 -4.20 -5.53
C SER A 183 -18.38 -2.85 -5.05
N TYR A 184 -17.55 -1.81 -5.04
CA TYR A 184 -17.95 -0.44 -4.73
C TYR A 184 -18.20 0.32 -6.00
N GLU A 185 -19.23 1.13 -6.03
CA GLU A 185 -19.53 2.08 -7.09
C GLU A 185 -19.58 3.50 -6.53
N LEU A 186 -19.25 4.47 -7.38
CA LEU A 186 -19.41 5.87 -7.03
C LEU A 186 -20.91 6.22 -7.03
N ILE A 187 -21.37 6.82 -5.97
CA ILE A 187 -22.69 7.42 -5.93
C ILE A 187 -22.63 8.71 -6.77
N ASP A 188 -23.47 8.81 -7.78
CA ASP A 188 -23.54 9.95 -8.69
C ASP A 188 -23.59 11.29 -7.93
N GLY A 189 -22.68 12.19 -8.29
CA GLY A 189 -22.58 13.54 -7.74
C GLY A 189 -21.69 13.71 -6.52
N GLU A 190 -21.08 12.62 -6.03
CA GLU A 190 -20.22 12.67 -4.84
C GLU A 190 -18.72 12.66 -5.14
N ASN A 191 -18.31 12.61 -6.40
CA ASN A 191 -16.89 12.75 -6.75
C ASN A 191 -16.58 14.19 -7.19
N PRO A 192 -16.01 15.02 -6.32
CA PRO A 192 -15.70 16.41 -6.62
C PRO A 192 -14.52 16.58 -7.58
N GLN A 193 -13.86 15.49 -7.98
CA GLN A 193 -12.71 15.54 -8.89
C GLN A 193 -13.09 15.30 -10.37
N ILE A 194 -14.35 14.97 -10.65
CA ILE A 194 -14.82 14.73 -12.01
C ILE A 194 -15.60 15.95 -12.58
N ASN A 195 -15.75 17.02 -11.83
CA ASN A 195 -16.40 18.25 -12.27
C ASN A 195 -15.39 19.34 -12.60
#